data_437c6405fd07581cf892113eef15259d
#
_entry.id   437c6405fd07581cf892113eef15259d
#
_cell.length_a   1.000
_cell.length_b   1.000
_cell.length_c   1.000
_cell.angle_alpha   90.00
_cell.angle_beta   90.00
_cell.angle_gamma   90.00
#
_symmetry.space_group_name_H-M   'P 1'
#
loop_
_entity.id
_entity.type
_entity.pdbx_description
1 polymer ?
#
loop_
_entity_poly.entity_id
_entity_poly.type
_entity_poly.pdbx_seq_one_letter_code
_entity_poly.pdbx_strand_id
1 'polypeptide(L)'
;MNILNVEKVSKTYGEKELFNNISLGINSGDKIGLIGVNGTGKSTLLKIIAGVEEPDEGQVVKGKGIELAYLAQTPLYYENENVLEYVMRGKHADSQPKAKEILNKLGITNHGAMMNILSGGQKKRAALARTLVEPARLLILDEPTNHLDNDMVLWLEQFIKNFKGELIMVTHDRYFLDNVTNRIVELDKASLYSYDTNYSGFLELKTQREEMERATEAKRQNILRKELAWIRRGCQARSTKQQARIDRFEDMKEASKQARARFDKQLMDM
;
A
#
# COMPACT_ATOMS: atom_id res chain seq x y z
N MET A 1 -3.71 2.32 -20.43
CA MET A 1 -5.15 2.02 -20.21
C MET A 1 -5.36 1.87 -18.72
N ASN A 2 -6.38 2.49 -18.15
CA ASN A 2 -6.68 2.38 -16.73
C ASN A 2 -7.38 1.05 -16.43
N ILE A 3 -6.95 0.35 -15.38
CA ILE A 3 -7.44 -0.98 -14.97
C ILE A 3 -8.37 -0.86 -13.77
N LEU A 4 -7.99 -0.01 -12.80
CA LEU A 4 -8.74 0.20 -11.57
C LEU A 4 -8.42 1.57 -11.00
N ASN A 5 -9.44 2.25 -10.46
CA ASN A 5 -9.29 3.51 -9.74
C ASN A 5 -9.80 3.39 -8.31
N VAL A 6 -8.97 3.80 -7.38
CA VAL A 6 -9.36 4.17 -6.02
C VAL A 6 -9.67 5.66 -6.03
N GLU A 7 -10.88 6.07 -5.68
CA GLU A 7 -11.35 7.45 -5.80
C GLU A 7 -11.77 8.01 -4.45
N LYS A 8 -10.99 8.96 -3.94
CA LYS A 8 -11.26 9.71 -2.69
C LYS A 8 -11.60 8.81 -1.50
N VAL A 9 -10.88 7.70 -1.37
CA VAL A 9 -11.14 6.70 -0.33
C VAL A 9 -10.59 7.17 1.00
N SER A 10 -11.42 7.04 2.05
CA SER A 10 -11.07 7.26 3.45
C SER A 10 -11.36 6.01 4.26
N LYS A 11 -10.55 5.75 5.28
CA LYS A 11 -10.74 4.63 6.22
C LYS A 11 -10.20 4.95 7.59
N THR A 12 -11.02 4.62 8.61
CA THR A 12 -10.70 4.83 10.01
C THR A 12 -11.00 3.55 10.81
N TYR A 13 -10.15 3.19 11.77
CA TYR A 13 -10.43 2.13 12.74
C TYR A 13 -10.48 2.73 14.14
N GLY A 14 -11.69 2.77 14.74
CA GLY A 14 -11.93 3.46 16.00
C GLY A 14 -11.55 4.93 15.89
N GLU A 15 -10.59 5.38 16.70
CA GLU A 15 -10.08 6.76 16.65
C GLU A 15 -8.89 6.94 15.69
N LYS A 16 -8.38 5.86 15.11
CA LYS A 16 -7.20 5.89 14.22
C LYS A 16 -7.61 6.07 12.77
N GLU A 17 -7.33 7.24 12.22
CA GLU A 17 -7.41 7.52 10.79
C GLU A 17 -6.23 6.80 10.08
N LEU A 18 -6.53 5.85 9.19
CA LEU A 18 -5.52 5.16 8.40
C LEU A 18 -5.13 5.98 7.17
N PHE A 19 -6.13 6.45 6.45
CA PHE A 19 -5.96 7.34 5.30
C PHE A 19 -7.22 8.14 5.03
N ASN A 20 -7.04 9.30 4.40
CA ASN A 20 -8.10 10.27 4.17
C ASN A 20 -8.04 10.81 2.74
N ASN A 21 -9.15 10.69 2.02
CA ASN A 21 -9.34 11.21 0.68
C ASN A 21 -8.22 10.82 -0.30
N ILE A 22 -7.73 9.57 -0.20
CA ILE A 22 -6.68 9.07 -1.07
C ILE A 22 -7.24 8.64 -2.43
N SER A 23 -6.44 8.83 -3.47
CA SER A 23 -6.79 8.39 -4.82
C SER A 23 -5.58 7.71 -5.47
N LEU A 24 -5.82 6.57 -6.15
CA LEU A 24 -4.80 5.78 -6.81
C LEU A 24 -5.36 5.17 -8.09
N GLY A 25 -4.76 5.47 -9.23
CA GLY A 25 -5.03 4.76 -10.48
C GLY A 25 -4.02 3.63 -10.69
N ILE A 26 -4.50 2.44 -11.05
CA ILE A 26 -3.68 1.31 -11.52
C ILE A 26 -3.85 1.23 -13.03
N ASN A 27 -2.76 1.34 -13.76
CA ASN A 27 -2.74 1.35 -15.21
C ASN A 27 -2.15 0.08 -15.78
N SER A 28 -2.38 -0.16 -17.05
CA SER A 28 -1.80 -1.29 -17.77
C SER A 28 -0.27 -1.26 -17.69
N GLY A 29 0.31 -2.39 -17.26
CA GLY A 29 1.75 -2.57 -17.07
C GLY A 29 2.29 -2.12 -15.71
N ASP A 30 1.45 -1.60 -14.83
CA ASP A 30 1.88 -1.22 -13.47
C ASP A 30 2.28 -2.43 -12.63
N LYS A 31 3.47 -2.37 -12.05
CA LYS A 31 3.98 -3.27 -11.01
C LYS A 31 4.25 -2.42 -9.76
N ILE A 32 3.22 -2.28 -8.92
CA ILE A 32 3.22 -1.34 -7.80
C ILE A 32 3.72 -2.01 -6.52
N GLY A 33 4.74 -1.42 -5.88
CA GLY A 33 5.11 -1.69 -4.50
C GLY A 33 4.43 -0.68 -3.58
N LEU A 34 3.53 -1.13 -2.72
CA LEU A 34 2.89 -0.30 -1.69
C LEU A 34 3.71 -0.37 -0.40
N ILE A 35 4.26 0.76 0.01
CA ILE A 35 5.14 0.87 1.15
C ILE A 35 4.61 1.88 2.17
N GLY A 36 5.18 1.87 3.38
CA GLY A 36 4.81 2.76 4.49
C GLY A 36 5.12 2.10 5.83
N VAL A 37 5.06 2.87 6.90
CA VAL A 37 5.28 2.40 8.28
C VAL A 37 4.23 1.33 8.66
N ASN A 38 4.56 0.44 9.61
CA ASN A 38 3.60 -0.56 10.07
C ASN A 38 2.39 0.12 10.74
N GLY A 39 1.20 -0.41 10.46
CA GLY A 39 -0.05 0.13 10.99
C GLY A 39 -0.60 1.37 10.27
N THR A 40 -0.03 1.79 9.13
CA THR A 40 -0.57 2.89 8.31
C THR A 40 -1.78 2.51 7.46
N GLY A 41 -2.16 1.22 7.41
CA GLY A 41 -3.32 0.78 6.64
C GLY A 41 -3.01 0.15 5.28
N LYS A 42 -1.75 -0.24 4.99
CA LYS A 42 -1.36 -0.87 3.71
C LYS A 42 -2.22 -2.10 3.38
N SER A 43 -2.32 -3.07 4.29
CA SER A 43 -3.14 -4.28 4.11
C SER A 43 -4.63 -3.95 3.99
N THR A 44 -5.10 -2.93 4.71
CA THR A 44 -6.48 -2.43 4.60
C THR A 44 -6.75 -1.86 3.22
N LEU A 45 -5.82 -1.06 2.68
CA LEU A 45 -5.94 -0.54 1.32
C LEU A 45 -5.94 -1.68 0.28
N LEU A 46 -5.09 -2.70 0.43
CA LEU A 46 -5.13 -3.89 -0.44
C LEU A 46 -6.47 -4.63 -0.36
N LYS A 47 -7.06 -4.78 0.84
CA LYS A 47 -8.38 -5.40 1.01
C LYS A 47 -9.48 -4.58 0.34
N ILE A 48 -9.43 -3.25 0.44
CA ILE A 48 -10.39 -2.35 -0.22
C ILE A 48 -10.26 -2.46 -1.74
N ILE A 49 -9.05 -2.45 -2.29
CA ILE A 49 -8.79 -2.65 -3.72
C ILE A 49 -9.31 -4.02 -4.19
N ALA A 50 -9.13 -5.05 -3.36
CA ALA A 50 -9.62 -6.41 -3.65
C ALA A 50 -11.14 -6.57 -3.50
N GLY A 51 -11.85 -5.58 -2.94
CA GLY A 51 -13.28 -5.66 -2.66
C GLY A 51 -13.64 -6.58 -1.47
N VAL A 52 -12.67 -6.85 -0.60
CA VAL A 52 -12.85 -7.68 0.62
C VAL A 52 -13.32 -6.81 1.79
N GLU A 53 -12.99 -5.54 1.76
CA GLU A 53 -13.36 -4.56 2.78
C GLU A 53 -13.91 -3.30 2.11
N GLU A 54 -14.96 -2.70 2.67
CA GLU A 54 -15.53 -1.46 2.18
C GLU A 54 -14.80 -0.24 2.77
N PRO A 55 -14.58 0.82 1.99
CA PRO A 55 -14.10 2.09 2.52
C PRO A 55 -15.21 2.78 3.31
N ASP A 56 -14.84 3.72 4.19
CA ASP A 56 -15.81 4.54 4.91
C ASP A 56 -16.35 5.66 4.01
N GLU A 57 -15.49 6.19 3.12
CA GLU A 57 -15.85 7.16 2.09
C GLU A 57 -15.12 6.85 0.79
N GLY A 58 -15.68 7.34 -0.32
CA GLY A 58 -15.12 7.13 -1.66
C GLY A 58 -15.52 5.78 -2.26
N GLN A 59 -14.84 5.35 -3.29
CA GLN A 59 -15.16 4.12 -4.01
C GLN A 59 -13.96 3.53 -4.75
N VAL A 60 -14.06 2.25 -5.10
CA VAL A 60 -13.13 1.58 -6.02
C VAL A 60 -13.86 1.25 -7.31
N VAL A 61 -13.40 1.84 -8.40
CA VAL A 61 -13.97 1.64 -9.73
C VAL A 61 -13.09 0.69 -10.52
N LYS A 62 -13.61 -0.49 -10.82
CA LYS A 62 -12.92 -1.53 -11.60
C LYS A 62 -13.33 -1.50 -13.06
N GLY A 63 -12.36 -1.62 -13.97
CA GLY A 63 -12.62 -1.78 -15.39
C GLY A 63 -13.47 -3.01 -15.70
N LYS A 64 -14.28 -2.95 -16.76
CA LYS A 64 -15.17 -4.05 -17.15
C LYS A 64 -14.34 -5.30 -17.50
N GLY A 65 -14.73 -6.44 -16.92
CA GLY A 65 -14.06 -7.73 -17.20
C GLY A 65 -12.68 -7.90 -16.54
N ILE A 66 -12.30 -7.03 -15.61
CA ILE A 66 -11.03 -7.18 -14.86
C ILE A 66 -11.20 -8.21 -13.76
N GLU A 67 -10.44 -9.29 -13.84
CA GLU A 67 -10.34 -10.33 -12.82
C GLU A 67 -9.21 -9.99 -11.86
N LEU A 68 -9.49 -10.13 -10.56
CA LEU A 68 -8.56 -9.86 -9.47
C LEU A 68 -8.19 -11.18 -8.77
N ALA A 69 -6.92 -11.35 -8.42
CA ALA A 69 -6.48 -12.40 -7.51
C ALA A 69 -5.82 -11.76 -6.29
N TYR A 70 -6.34 -12.06 -5.11
CA TYR A 70 -5.88 -11.48 -3.84
C TYR A 70 -5.28 -12.54 -2.93
N LEU A 71 -4.03 -12.32 -2.51
CA LEU A 71 -3.36 -13.06 -1.45
C LEU A 71 -3.56 -12.33 -0.13
N ALA A 72 -4.40 -12.87 0.74
CA ALA A 72 -4.60 -12.34 2.09
C ALA A 72 -3.45 -12.74 3.02
N GLN A 73 -3.13 -11.88 3.99
CA GLN A 73 -2.13 -12.17 5.02
C GLN A 73 -2.45 -13.43 5.83
N THR A 74 -3.74 -13.69 6.07
CA THR A 74 -4.23 -14.90 6.76
C THR A 74 -5.16 -15.67 5.82
N PRO A 75 -4.77 -16.85 5.32
CA PRO A 75 -5.61 -17.64 4.42
C PRO A 75 -6.76 -18.31 5.17
N LEU A 76 -7.94 -18.32 4.54
CA LEU A 76 -9.12 -19.05 5.01
C LEU A 76 -9.21 -20.40 4.29
N TYR A 77 -9.34 -21.48 5.06
CA TYR A 77 -9.47 -22.88 4.56
C TYR A 77 -10.54 -23.64 5.33
N TYR A 78 -11.05 -24.73 4.75
CA TYR A 78 -11.99 -25.63 5.42
C TYR A 78 -11.22 -26.74 6.15
N GLU A 79 -11.74 -27.21 7.30
CA GLU A 79 -11.06 -28.22 8.13
C GLU A 79 -10.80 -29.55 7.40
N ASN A 80 -11.72 -29.97 6.54
CA ASN A 80 -11.67 -31.23 5.80
C ASN A 80 -11.21 -31.09 4.34
N GLU A 81 -10.36 -30.11 4.05
CA GLU A 81 -9.89 -29.80 2.71
C GLU A 81 -8.40 -30.16 2.60
N ASN A 82 -8.03 -30.88 1.55
CA ASN A 82 -6.62 -31.12 1.25
C ASN A 82 -6.01 -29.93 0.47
N VAL A 83 -4.67 -29.91 0.39
CA VAL A 83 -3.92 -28.84 -0.27
C VAL A 83 -4.35 -28.61 -1.72
N LEU A 84 -4.52 -29.67 -2.48
CA LEU A 84 -4.88 -29.56 -3.89
C LEU A 84 -6.32 -29.06 -4.05
N GLU A 85 -7.25 -29.54 -3.25
CA GLU A 85 -8.64 -29.06 -3.22
C GLU A 85 -8.68 -27.58 -2.85
N TYR A 86 -7.93 -27.16 -1.82
CA TYR A 86 -7.82 -25.77 -1.43
C TYR A 86 -7.35 -24.88 -2.58
N VAL A 87 -6.27 -25.27 -3.26
CA VAL A 87 -5.69 -24.51 -4.37
C VAL A 87 -6.62 -24.47 -5.57
N MET A 88 -7.32 -25.57 -5.84
CA MET A 88 -8.23 -25.72 -6.99
C MET A 88 -9.63 -25.19 -6.75
N ARG A 89 -9.99 -24.80 -5.52
CA ARG A 89 -11.33 -24.33 -5.18
C ARG A 89 -11.77 -23.15 -6.05
N GLY A 90 -12.82 -23.34 -6.83
CA GLY A 90 -13.35 -22.33 -7.77
C GLY A 90 -12.51 -22.17 -9.05
N LYS A 91 -11.62 -23.13 -9.34
CA LYS A 91 -10.74 -23.14 -10.51
C LYS A 91 -11.20 -24.20 -11.53
N HIS A 92 -10.82 -24.00 -12.79
CA HIS A 92 -11.09 -25.00 -13.83
C HIS A 92 -10.20 -26.25 -13.65
N ALA A 93 -10.75 -27.43 -13.94
CA ALA A 93 -10.03 -28.70 -13.81
C ALA A 93 -8.70 -28.73 -14.59
N ASP A 94 -8.67 -28.07 -15.74
CA ASP A 94 -7.47 -27.98 -16.60
C ASP A 94 -6.31 -27.21 -15.93
N SER A 95 -6.57 -26.47 -14.85
CA SER A 95 -5.52 -25.76 -14.09
C SER A 95 -4.78 -26.67 -13.10
N GLN A 96 -5.22 -27.95 -12.92
CA GLN A 96 -4.61 -28.85 -11.94
C GLN A 96 -3.12 -29.16 -12.17
N PRO A 97 -2.62 -29.38 -13.40
CA PRO A 97 -1.18 -29.57 -13.61
C PRO A 97 -0.36 -28.36 -13.17
N LYS A 98 -0.83 -27.16 -13.49
CA LYS A 98 -0.20 -25.90 -13.09
C LYS A 98 -0.24 -25.70 -11.57
N ALA A 99 -1.36 -26.06 -10.92
CA ALA A 99 -1.49 -26.01 -9.46
C ALA A 99 -0.44 -26.88 -8.78
N LYS A 100 -0.26 -28.13 -9.25
CA LYS A 100 0.77 -29.06 -8.75
C LYS A 100 2.18 -28.54 -8.99
N GLU A 101 2.45 -27.98 -10.15
CA GLU A 101 3.74 -27.36 -10.47
C GLU A 101 4.08 -26.23 -9.50
N ILE A 102 3.16 -25.28 -9.30
CA ILE A 102 3.35 -24.15 -8.41
C ILE A 102 3.52 -24.63 -6.96
N LEU A 103 2.72 -25.58 -6.50
CA LEU A 103 2.86 -26.18 -5.16
C LEU A 103 4.25 -26.78 -4.97
N ASN A 104 4.76 -27.55 -5.95
CA ASN A 104 6.11 -28.12 -5.90
C ASN A 104 7.19 -27.02 -5.83
N LYS A 105 7.06 -25.96 -6.62
CA LYS A 105 7.97 -24.80 -6.59
C LYS A 105 7.96 -24.09 -5.24
N LEU A 106 6.82 -24.10 -4.54
CA LEU A 106 6.66 -23.56 -3.20
C LEU A 106 6.92 -24.60 -2.10
N GLY A 107 7.56 -25.74 -2.42
CA GLY A 107 8.00 -26.75 -1.46
C GLY A 107 6.86 -27.53 -0.80
N ILE A 108 5.72 -27.65 -1.47
CA ILE A 108 4.58 -28.47 -1.01
C ILE A 108 4.42 -29.63 -1.98
N THR A 109 5.08 -30.76 -1.67
CA THR A 109 5.09 -31.96 -2.53
C THR A 109 3.95 -32.93 -2.20
N ASN A 110 3.45 -32.97 -0.95
CA ASN A 110 2.30 -33.78 -0.58
C ASN A 110 1.00 -33.00 -0.82
N HIS A 111 0.49 -33.10 -2.03
CA HIS A 111 -0.72 -32.38 -2.46
C HIS A 111 -2.01 -32.92 -1.80
N GLY A 112 -1.99 -34.15 -1.28
CA GLY A 112 -3.09 -34.77 -0.55
C GLY A 112 -3.07 -34.49 0.95
N ALA A 113 -2.07 -33.78 1.48
CA ALA A 113 -2.04 -33.40 2.89
C ALA A 113 -3.22 -32.50 3.24
N MET A 114 -3.80 -32.69 4.42
CA MET A 114 -4.91 -31.89 4.90
C MET A 114 -4.43 -30.48 5.29
N MET A 115 -5.19 -29.44 4.96
CA MET A 115 -4.83 -28.05 5.28
C MET A 115 -4.65 -27.81 6.78
N ASN A 116 -5.43 -28.47 7.64
CA ASN A 116 -5.38 -28.28 9.08
C ASN A 116 -4.06 -28.75 9.72
N ILE A 117 -3.39 -29.77 9.16
CA ILE A 117 -2.12 -30.31 9.69
C ILE A 117 -0.88 -29.54 9.20
N LEU A 118 -1.02 -28.67 8.21
CA LEU A 118 0.08 -27.88 7.70
C LEU A 118 0.57 -26.84 8.72
N SER A 119 1.88 -26.57 8.71
CA SER A 119 2.44 -25.42 9.43
C SER A 119 1.88 -24.10 8.90
N GLY A 120 1.95 -23.03 9.70
CA GLY A 120 1.50 -21.69 9.28
C GLY A 120 2.18 -21.21 7.98
N GLY A 121 3.49 -21.49 7.84
CA GLY A 121 4.23 -21.17 6.62
C GLY A 121 3.77 -21.98 5.40
N GLN A 122 3.50 -23.28 5.57
CA GLN A 122 2.96 -24.12 4.50
C GLN A 122 1.55 -23.64 4.07
N LYS A 123 0.69 -23.26 5.00
CA LYS A 123 -0.65 -22.69 4.72
C LYS A 123 -0.54 -21.42 3.88
N LYS A 124 0.41 -20.53 4.21
CA LYS A 124 0.65 -19.30 3.42
C LYS A 124 1.18 -19.59 2.03
N ARG A 125 2.09 -20.57 1.89
CA ARG A 125 2.58 -21.01 0.58
C ARG A 125 1.49 -21.66 -0.28
N ALA A 126 0.59 -22.44 0.32
CA ALA A 126 -0.58 -22.96 -0.38
C ALA A 126 -1.54 -21.83 -0.82
N ALA A 127 -1.73 -20.81 0.00
CA ALA A 127 -2.53 -19.64 -0.37
C ALA A 127 -1.89 -18.83 -1.54
N LEU A 128 -0.57 -18.67 -1.52
CA LEU A 128 0.15 -18.08 -2.64
C LEU A 128 -0.04 -18.91 -3.91
N ALA A 129 0.12 -20.25 -3.84
CA ALA A 129 -0.14 -21.14 -4.96
C ALA A 129 -1.55 -20.92 -5.53
N ARG A 130 -2.57 -20.91 -4.69
CA ARG A 130 -3.97 -20.66 -5.08
C ARG A 130 -4.13 -19.33 -5.83
N THR A 131 -3.44 -18.29 -5.39
CA THR A 131 -3.50 -16.96 -6.02
C THR A 131 -2.85 -16.94 -7.40
N LEU A 132 -1.79 -17.76 -7.61
CA LEU A 132 -0.98 -17.74 -8.83
C LEU A 132 -1.44 -18.74 -9.91
N VAL A 133 -2.31 -19.70 -9.60
CA VAL A 133 -2.72 -20.77 -10.51
C VAL A 133 -3.47 -20.22 -11.71
N GLU A 134 -4.43 -19.35 -11.53
CA GLU A 134 -5.24 -18.80 -12.61
C GLU A 134 -4.73 -17.43 -13.04
N PRO A 135 -4.82 -17.14 -14.34
CA PRO A 135 -4.49 -15.84 -14.83
C PRO A 135 -5.54 -14.82 -14.33
N ALA A 136 -5.11 -13.92 -13.46
CA ALA A 136 -5.85 -12.72 -13.14
C ALA A 136 -5.27 -11.55 -13.92
N ARG A 137 -6.06 -10.52 -14.18
CA ARG A 137 -5.56 -9.29 -14.79
C ARG A 137 -4.76 -8.46 -13.78
N LEU A 138 -5.20 -8.43 -12.51
CA LEU A 138 -4.50 -7.74 -11.43
C LEU A 138 -4.22 -8.71 -10.28
N LEU A 139 -2.94 -8.87 -9.93
CA LEU A 139 -2.50 -9.54 -8.72
C LEU A 139 -2.39 -8.55 -7.55
N ILE A 140 -2.96 -8.91 -6.41
CA ILE A 140 -2.89 -8.15 -5.18
C ILE A 140 -2.26 -9.05 -4.13
N LEU A 141 -1.02 -8.73 -3.71
CA LEU A 141 -0.23 -9.61 -2.84
C LEU A 141 0.14 -8.92 -1.52
N ASP A 142 -0.32 -9.47 -0.41
CA ASP A 142 0.01 -8.97 0.94
C ASP A 142 1.07 -9.88 1.56
N GLU A 143 2.31 -9.38 1.66
CA GLU A 143 3.51 -10.04 2.18
C GLU A 143 3.81 -11.42 1.53
N PRO A 144 3.92 -11.49 0.18
CA PRO A 144 4.07 -12.77 -0.53
C PRO A 144 5.41 -13.47 -0.28
N THR A 145 6.45 -12.75 0.12
CA THR A 145 7.79 -13.30 0.40
C THR A 145 7.93 -13.90 1.79
N ASN A 146 6.97 -13.64 2.70
CA ASN A 146 7.00 -14.20 4.04
C ASN A 146 6.88 -15.73 4.02
N HIS A 147 7.75 -16.40 4.76
CA HIS A 147 7.85 -17.87 4.86
C HIS A 147 8.31 -18.58 3.57
N LEU A 148 8.92 -17.85 2.64
CA LEU A 148 9.65 -18.40 1.50
C LEU A 148 11.14 -18.47 1.82
N ASP A 149 11.81 -19.53 1.34
CA ASP A 149 13.26 -19.56 1.28
C ASP A 149 13.77 -18.83 0.03
N ASN A 150 15.09 -18.68 -0.09
CA ASN A 150 15.70 -17.92 -1.18
C ASN A 150 15.34 -18.46 -2.58
N ASP A 151 15.29 -19.78 -2.74
CA ASP A 151 14.98 -20.40 -4.04
C ASP A 151 13.52 -20.12 -4.44
N MET A 152 12.60 -20.16 -3.47
CA MET A 152 11.19 -19.83 -3.68
C MET A 152 11.00 -18.34 -3.99
N VAL A 153 11.74 -17.45 -3.32
CA VAL A 153 11.73 -16.00 -3.60
C VAL A 153 12.22 -15.74 -5.01
N LEU A 154 13.34 -16.32 -5.41
CA LEU A 154 13.88 -16.20 -6.79
C LEU A 154 12.89 -16.71 -7.83
N TRP A 155 12.24 -17.86 -7.57
CA TRP A 155 11.21 -18.38 -8.45
C TRP A 155 10.00 -17.40 -8.55
N LEU A 156 9.53 -16.87 -7.42
CA LEU A 156 8.41 -15.92 -7.40
C LEU A 156 8.77 -14.63 -8.15
N GLU A 157 10.02 -14.15 -8.01
CA GLU A 157 10.52 -13.00 -8.76
C GLU A 157 10.44 -13.24 -10.27
N GLN A 158 10.91 -14.39 -10.75
CA GLN A 158 10.84 -14.76 -12.17
C GLN A 158 9.39 -14.92 -12.63
N PHE A 159 8.52 -15.50 -11.80
CA PHE A 159 7.09 -15.61 -12.10
C PHE A 159 6.46 -14.24 -12.32
N ILE A 160 6.70 -13.29 -11.39
CA ILE A 160 6.14 -11.93 -11.46
C ILE A 160 6.71 -11.14 -12.64
N LYS A 161 8.01 -11.26 -12.95
CA LYS A 161 8.63 -10.64 -14.13
C LYS A 161 7.98 -11.10 -15.43
N ASN A 162 7.63 -12.37 -15.52
CA ASN A 162 6.97 -12.96 -16.69
C ASN A 162 5.45 -12.76 -16.72
N PHE A 163 4.87 -12.34 -15.61
CA PHE A 163 3.44 -12.11 -15.52
C PHE A 163 3.04 -10.86 -16.30
N LYS A 164 2.15 -11.02 -17.29
CA LYS A 164 1.73 -9.94 -18.20
C LYS A 164 0.64 -9.02 -17.67
N GLY A 165 0.02 -9.38 -16.54
CA GLY A 165 -0.98 -8.55 -15.86
C GLY A 165 -0.33 -7.48 -14.96
N GLU A 166 -1.15 -6.74 -14.27
CA GLU A 166 -0.75 -5.73 -13.30
C GLU A 166 -0.52 -6.35 -11.92
N LEU A 167 0.27 -5.66 -11.09
CA LEU A 167 0.58 -6.07 -9.73
C LEU A 167 0.45 -4.87 -8.78
N ILE A 168 -0.14 -5.11 -7.62
CA ILE A 168 0.06 -4.27 -6.44
C ILE A 168 0.41 -5.18 -5.26
N MET A 169 1.50 -4.86 -4.55
CA MET A 169 1.92 -5.69 -3.42
C MET A 169 2.49 -4.88 -2.26
N VAL A 170 2.39 -5.47 -1.07
CA VAL A 170 3.12 -5.05 0.13
C VAL A 170 4.15 -6.11 0.45
N THR A 171 5.39 -5.72 0.69
CA THR A 171 6.45 -6.58 1.23
C THR A 171 7.53 -5.77 1.93
N HIS A 172 8.21 -6.38 2.89
CA HIS A 172 9.40 -5.82 3.54
C HIS A 172 10.70 -6.18 2.82
N ASP A 173 10.65 -7.05 1.82
CA ASP A 173 11.81 -7.42 1.03
C ASP A 173 12.13 -6.35 -0.03
N ARG A 174 13.15 -5.53 0.30
CA ARG A 174 13.56 -4.39 -0.54
C ARG A 174 14.19 -4.82 -1.86
N TYR A 175 14.93 -5.95 -1.86
CA TYR A 175 15.52 -6.50 -3.08
C TYR A 175 14.46 -7.00 -4.03
N PHE A 176 13.46 -7.69 -3.48
CA PHE A 176 12.31 -8.14 -4.25
C PHE A 176 11.55 -6.98 -4.86
N LEU A 177 11.26 -5.92 -4.07
CA LEU A 177 10.63 -4.69 -4.57
C LEU A 177 11.43 -4.07 -5.72
N ASP A 178 12.75 -3.91 -5.53
CA ASP A 178 13.60 -3.26 -6.52
C ASP A 178 13.62 -4.01 -7.86
N ASN A 179 13.56 -5.34 -7.81
CA ASN A 179 13.63 -6.20 -8.99
C ASN A 179 12.31 -6.36 -9.74
N VAL A 180 11.15 -6.21 -9.08
CA VAL A 180 9.85 -6.57 -9.68
C VAL A 180 8.90 -5.38 -9.85
N THR A 181 9.19 -4.22 -9.24
CA THR A 181 8.33 -3.04 -9.34
C THR A 181 8.87 -2.00 -10.31
N ASN A 182 7.97 -1.31 -10.98
CA ASN A 182 8.25 -0.13 -11.80
C ASN A 182 7.61 1.14 -11.25
N ARG A 183 6.84 1.00 -10.18
CA ARG A 183 6.18 2.11 -9.50
C ARG A 183 6.09 1.84 -8.01
N ILE A 184 6.47 2.81 -7.20
CA ILE A 184 6.34 2.76 -5.75
C ILE A 184 5.24 3.72 -5.32
N VAL A 185 4.36 3.24 -4.44
CA VAL A 185 3.32 4.04 -3.80
C VAL A 185 3.56 4.02 -2.31
N GLU A 186 3.82 5.18 -1.73
CA GLU A 186 4.06 5.33 -0.30
C GLU A 186 2.79 5.83 0.40
N LEU A 187 2.36 5.10 1.43
CA LEU A 187 1.32 5.54 2.36
C LEU A 187 2.01 6.16 3.58
N ASP A 188 2.01 7.48 3.65
CA ASP A 188 2.62 8.28 4.71
C ASP A 188 1.68 9.39 5.17
N LYS A 189 1.54 9.54 6.49
CA LYS A 189 0.69 10.60 7.11
C LYS A 189 -0.72 10.66 6.53
N ALA A 190 -1.38 9.50 6.44
CA ALA A 190 -2.72 9.34 5.88
C ALA A 190 -2.87 9.79 4.42
N SER A 191 -1.78 9.98 3.69
CA SER A 191 -1.72 10.42 2.29
C SER A 191 -0.95 9.43 1.43
N LEU A 192 -1.24 9.40 0.13
CA LEU A 192 -0.51 8.59 -0.85
C LEU A 192 0.43 9.45 -1.68
N TYR A 193 1.66 8.98 -1.83
CA TYR A 193 2.67 9.54 -2.73
C TYR A 193 3.07 8.49 -3.75
N SER A 194 3.03 8.83 -5.03
CA SER A 194 3.35 7.92 -6.13
C SER A 194 4.65 8.32 -6.81
N TYR A 195 5.52 7.35 -7.05
CA TYR A 195 6.83 7.51 -7.68
C TYR A 195 6.96 6.49 -8.81
N ASP A 196 7.10 6.97 -10.03
CA ASP A 196 7.24 6.12 -11.23
C ASP A 196 8.68 5.64 -11.36
N THR A 197 9.09 4.78 -10.43
CA THR A 197 10.44 4.23 -10.31
C THR A 197 10.43 2.94 -9.47
N ASN A 198 11.55 2.22 -9.45
CA ASN A 198 11.81 1.10 -8.55
C ASN A 198 12.12 1.57 -7.11
N TYR A 199 12.43 0.64 -6.20
CA TYR A 199 12.66 0.95 -4.80
C TYR A 199 13.90 1.84 -4.58
N SER A 200 14.98 1.61 -5.33
CA SER A 200 16.20 2.42 -5.23
C SER A 200 15.97 3.88 -5.63
N GLY A 201 15.31 4.12 -6.77
CA GLY A 201 14.97 5.48 -7.20
C GLY A 201 13.94 6.16 -6.29
N PHE A 202 13.04 5.39 -5.68
CA PHE A 202 12.12 5.92 -4.67
C PHE A 202 12.88 6.55 -3.48
N LEU A 203 13.94 5.90 -2.97
CA LEU A 203 14.70 6.42 -1.83
C LEU A 203 15.31 7.81 -2.12
N GLU A 204 15.81 8.01 -3.34
CA GLU A 204 16.34 9.31 -3.76
C GLU A 204 15.24 10.38 -3.83
N LEU A 205 14.13 10.06 -4.48
CA LEU A 205 13.01 11.00 -4.63
C LEU A 205 12.34 11.33 -3.29
N LYS A 206 12.23 10.35 -2.40
CA LYS A 206 11.73 10.56 -1.04
C LYS A 206 12.62 11.54 -0.27
N THR A 207 13.94 11.35 -0.32
CA THR A 207 14.89 12.24 0.36
C THR A 207 14.73 13.68 -0.14
N GLN A 208 14.65 13.88 -1.45
CA GLN A 208 14.41 15.20 -2.05
C GLN A 208 13.09 15.83 -1.60
N ARG A 209 11.99 15.04 -1.56
CA ARG A 209 10.69 15.51 -1.07
C ARG A 209 10.78 15.98 0.38
N GLU A 210 11.38 15.17 1.27
CA GLU A 210 11.52 15.49 2.69
C GLU A 210 12.37 16.74 2.90
N GLU A 211 13.45 16.93 2.14
CA GLU A 211 14.27 18.14 2.18
C GLU A 211 13.49 19.39 1.75
N MET A 212 12.69 19.29 0.68
CA MET A 212 11.83 20.38 0.23
C MET A 212 10.75 20.72 1.26
N GLU A 213 10.13 19.73 1.88
CA GLU A 213 9.14 19.92 2.94
C GLU A 213 9.76 20.63 4.16
N ARG A 214 10.96 20.19 4.61
CA ARG A 214 11.71 20.83 5.70
C ARG A 214 12.09 22.28 5.37
N ALA A 215 12.58 22.54 4.16
CA ALA A 215 12.92 23.90 3.73
C ALA A 215 11.69 24.82 3.67
N THR A 216 10.56 24.29 3.23
CA THR A 216 9.29 25.03 3.17
C THR A 216 8.78 25.35 4.57
N GLU A 217 8.83 24.39 5.51
CA GLU A 217 8.43 24.61 6.89
C GLU A 217 9.39 25.61 7.60
N ALA A 218 10.68 25.53 7.37
CA ALA A 218 11.63 26.50 7.90
C ALA A 218 11.34 27.95 7.39
N LYS A 219 11.01 28.10 6.11
CA LYS A 219 10.57 29.41 5.55
C LYS A 219 9.29 29.89 6.23
N ARG A 220 8.30 29.02 6.40
CA ARG A 220 7.03 29.31 7.07
C ARG A 220 7.24 29.74 8.52
N GLN A 221 8.09 29.03 9.29
CA GLN A 221 8.45 29.40 10.65
C GLN A 221 9.13 30.77 10.74
N ASN A 222 10.01 31.09 9.79
CA ASN A 222 10.65 32.40 9.72
C ASN A 222 9.63 33.54 9.43
N ILE A 223 8.67 33.31 8.53
CA ILE A 223 7.59 34.27 8.26
C ILE A 223 6.75 34.46 9.53
N LEU A 224 6.28 33.36 10.15
CA LEU A 224 5.49 33.41 11.39
C LEU A 224 6.23 34.19 12.49
N ARG A 225 7.53 33.98 12.67
CA ARG A 225 8.35 34.70 13.67
C ARG A 225 8.41 36.21 13.36
N LYS A 226 8.57 36.58 12.09
CA LYS A 226 8.57 38.00 11.67
C LYS A 226 7.20 38.66 11.86
N GLU A 227 6.12 37.97 11.53
CA GLU A 227 4.76 38.47 11.72
C GLU A 227 4.39 38.58 13.20
N LEU A 228 4.76 37.61 14.03
CA LEU A 228 4.61 37.67 15.50
C LEU A 228 5.34 38.88 16.10
N ALA A 229 6.59 39.11 15.67
CA ALA A 229 7.37 40.25 16.13
C ALA A 229 6.72 41.57 15.71
N TRP A 230 6.10 41.63 14.53
CA TRP A 230 5.36 42.82 14.07
C TRP A 230 4.08 43.04 14.88
N ILE A 231 3.28 42.01 15.14
CA ILE A 231 2.07 42.08 15.94
C ILE A 231 2.40 42.54 17.38
N ARG A 232 3.45 42.00 18.01
CA ARG A 232 3.90 42.34 19.37
C ARG A 232 4.35 43.81 19.53
N ARG A 233 4.76 44.49 18.45
CA ARG A 233 5.12 45.91 18.45
C ARG A 233 3.91 46.86 18.52
N GLY A 234 2.69 46.35 18.78
CA GLY A 234 1.51 47.17 19.03
C GLY A 234 0.90 47.81 17.78
N CYS A 235 1.01 47.17 16.64
CA CYS A 235 0.33 47.62 15.41
C CYS A 235 -1.19 47.53 15.60
N GLN A 236 -1.84 48.66 15.94
CA GLN A 236 -3.28 48.72 15.95
C GLN A 236 -3.82 48.57 14.55
N ALA A 237 -4.78 47.62 14.37
CA ALA A 237 -5.44 47.37 13.08
C ALA A 237 -6.33 48.56 12.70
N ARG A 238 -5.73 49.64 12.14
CA ARG A 238 -6.45 50.84 11.71
C ARG A 238 -6.80 50.84 10.22
N SER A 239 -6.41 49.79 9.48
CA SER A 239 -6.72 49.70 8.05
C SER A 239 -7.07 48.28 7.63
N THR A 240 -7.93 48.14 6.63
CA THR A 240 -8.33 46.86 6.00
C THR A 240 -7.12 46.00 5.60
N LYS A 241 -6.02 46.65 5.21
CA LYS A 241 -4.77 45.99 4.80
C LYS A 241 -4.01 45.34 5.98
N GLN A 242 -4.15 45.94 7.18
CA GLN A 242 -3.58 45.40 8.42
C GLN A 242 -4.41 44.23 8.95
N GLN A 243 -5.75 44.33 8.85
CA GLN A 243 -6.63 43.22 9.21
C GLN A 243 -6.37 41.97 8.35
N ALA A 244 -6.32 42.12 7.03
CA ALA A 244 -6.01 41.02 6.11
C ALA A 244 -4.63 40.39 6.36
N ARG A 245 -3.68 41.13 6.95
CA ARG A 245 -2.37 40.59 7.35
C ARG A 245 -2.45 39.78 8.64
N ILE A 246 -3.28 40.21 9.59
CA ILE A 246 -3.54 39.47 10.83
C ILE A 246 -4.27 38.17 10.53
N ASP A 247 -5.32 38.20 9.70
CA ASP A 247 -6.09 37.04 9.28
C ASP A 247 -5.17 36.00 8.60
N ARG A 248 -4.30 36.44 7.66
CA ARG A 248 -3.33 35.59 7.02
C ARG A 248 -2.30 34.99 7.99
N PHE A 249 -1.94 35.71 9.05
CA PHE A 249 -1.07 35.19 10.10
C PHE A 249 -1.79 34.12 10.94
N GLU A 250 -3.06 34.30 11.26
CA GLU A 250 -3.86 33.30 11.99
C GLU A 250 -4.01 32.03 11.17
N ASP A 251 -4.32 32.13 9.89
CA ASP A 251 -4.37 31.00 8.97
C ASP A 251 -3.04 30.24 8.91
N MET A 252 -1.90 30.96 8.77
CA MET A 252 -0.57 30.34 8.76
C MET A 252 -0.23 29.69 10.10
N LYS A 253 -0.62 30.27 11.23
CA LYS A 253 -0.40 29.74 12.56
C LYS A 253 -1.19 28.44 12.76
N GLU A 254 -2.46 28.43 12.36
CA GLU A 254 -3.33 27.25 12.43
C GLU A 254 -2.75 26.08 11.57
N ALA A 255 -2.38 26.38 10.33
CA ALA A 255 -1.76 25.39 9.44
C ALA A 255 -0.40 24.87 9.97
N SER A 256 0.40 25.71 10.63
CA SER A 256 1.66 25.28 11.27
C SER A 256 1.40 24.43 12.52
N LYS A 257 0.37 24.73 13.30
CA LYS A 257 -0.05 23.95 14.47
C LYS A 257 -0.53 22.56 14.06
N GLN A 258 -1.33 22.47 12.99
CA GLN A 258 -1.79 21.19 12.45
C GLN A 258 -0.63 20.35 11.89
N ALA A 259 0.33 20.95 11.17
CA ALA A 259 1.52 20.28 10.70
C ALA A 259 2.38 19.73 11.85
N ARG A 260 2.53 20.50 12.92
CA ARG A 260 3.30 20.11 14.11
C ARG A 260 2.58 19.02 14.92
N ALA A 261 1.27 19.10 15.11
CA ALA A 261 0.49 18.06 15.77
C ALA A 261 0.56 16.70 15.04
N ARG A 262 0.58 16.73 13.70
CA ARG A 262 0.81 15.53 12.88
C ARG A 262 2.20 14.95 13.11
N PHE A 263 3.21 15.78 13.26
CA PHE A 263 4.60 15.36 13.49
C PHE A 263 4.81 14.81 14.92
N ASP A 264 4.27 15.48 15.94
CA ASP A 264 4.38 15.07 17.34
C ASP A 264 3.62 13.74 17.60
N LYS A 265 2.47 13.53 16.96
CA LYS A 265 1.72 12.27 17.01
C LYS A 265 2.52 11.09 16.42
N GLN A 266 3.34 11.33 15.40
CA GLN A 266 4.23 10.31 14.82
C GLN A 266 5.37 9.90 15.74
N LEU A 267 5.91 10.83 16.53
CA LEU A 267 6.99 10.54 17.50
C LEU A 267 6.49 9.72 18.70
N MET A 268 5.18 9.80 19.01
CA MET A 268 4.57 9.00 20.08
C MET A 268 4.17 7.58 19.63
N ASP A 269 4.01 7.36 18.32
CA ASP A 269 3.61 6.07 17.73
C ASP A 269 4.84 5.23 17.27
N MET A 270 6.06 5.69 17.50
CA MET A 270 7.35 4.98 17.27
C MET A 270 7.86 4.31 18.55
#